data_2e6b6a536cbb077874d42cc158cec6c0
#
_entry.id   2e6b6a536cbb077874d42cc158cec6c0
#
_cell.length_a   1.000
_cell.length_b   1.000
_cell.length_c   1.000
_cell.angle_alpha   90.00
_cell.angle_beta   90.00
_cell.angle_gamma   90.00
#
_symmetry.space_group_name_H-M   'P 1'
#
loop_
_entity.id
_entity.type
_entity.pdbx_description
1 polymer ?
#
loop_
_entity_poly.entity_id
_entity_poly.type
_entity_poly.pdbx_seq_one_letter_code
_entity_poly.pdbx_strand_id
1 'polypeptide(L)'
;LALACAEPGSETGEPFAAPAIPNTVDGVVFEAGNWEPHLPAGAEGLSWGNHRAVVEVEPMGDTNAVLVTIPWRRHDPDPEWKAIVVVDASSGAPVRNAVALRVENVSGDVVFQPNPNSTVYHVYYMPWQSTGGHYPRVTYPRSVFEPDPAWGRSVRSRDPADLPGGRTTHIQSVIQFHSFFPMEVIASDGETADFLSRATDGWALIAEHRDYPVRMRWYIPHHWVARTETDTFRSRALRDESFTFQVVAVAGERPLNDVRVEFA
;
A
#
# COMPACT_ATOMS: atom_id res chain seq x y z
N LEU A 1 24.56 13.31 -12.41
CA LEU A 1 23.77 13.93 -11.32
C LEU A 1 24.16 15.40 -11.23
N ALA A 2 23.22 16.31 -11.48
CA ALA A 2 23.46 17.73 -11.33
C ALA A 2 23.09 18.14 -9.89
N LEU A 3 24.10 18.59 -9.15
CA LEU A 3 23.90 19.20 -7.82
C LEU A 3 23.75 20.71 -8.03
N ALA A 4 22.56 21.24 -7.83
CA ALA A 4 22.35 22.71 -7.83
C ALA A 4 22.47 23.21 -6.39
N CYS A 5 23.46 24.07 -6.11
CA CYS A 5 23.54 24.80 -4.87
C CYS A 5 22.42 25.86 -4.83
N ALA A 6 21.57 25.80 -3.82
CA ALA A 6 20.53 26.82 -3.60
C ALA A 6 21.14 28.05 -2.94
N GLU A 7 20.53 29.21 -3.16
CA GLU A 7 20.88 30.46 -2.49
C GLU A 7 20.71 30.35 -0.95
N PRO A 8 21.52 31.06 -0.15
CA PRO A 8 21.41 31.01 1.30
C PRO A 8 20.05 31.52 1.76
N GLY A 9 19.27 30.65 2.40
CA GLY A 9 17.98 30.99 2.99
C GLY A 9 18.11 31.86 4.24
N SER A 10 17.06 32.59 4.58
CA SER A 10 16.98 33.48 5.75
C SER A 10 17.15 32.73 7.09
N GLU A 11 17.70 33.39 8.06
CA GLU A 11 18.19 32.90 9.36
C GLU A 11 17.13 32.39 10.37
N THR A 12 15.92 32.07 9.98
CA THR A 12 14.88 31.55 10.90
C THR A 12 14.69 30.05 10.68
N GLY A 13 15.35 29.32 11.49
CA GLY A 13 15.76 27.93 11.52
C GLY A 13 14.70 26.86 11.66
N GLU A 14 13.68 26.75 10.81
CA GLU A 14 13.00 25.46 10.66
C GLU A 14 13.68 24.63 9.56
N PRO A 15 13.93 23.34 9.82
CA PRO A 15 14.49 22.46 8.81
C PRO A 15 13.55 22.40 7.61
N PHE A 16 14.10 22.50 6.39
CA PHE A 16 13.32 22.42 5.18
C PHE A 16 12.75 21.00 5.01
N ALA A 17 11.44 20.89 5.15
CA ALA A 17 10.74 19.65 4.90
C ALA A 17 10.76 19.29 3.40
N ALA A 18 10.74 17.99 3.11
CA ALA A 18 10.56 17.51 1.76
C ALA A 18 9.25 18.05 1.15
N PRO A 19 9.20 18.27 -0.18
CA PRO A 19 7.95 18.59 -0.84
C PRO A 19 6.89 17.50 -0.55
N ALA A 20 5.68 17.92 -0.20
CA ALA A 20 4.59 16.99 0.06
C ALA A 20 4.25 16.18 -1.20
N ILE A 21 4.10 14.87 -1.04
CA ILE A 21 3.67 13.97 -2.10
C ILE A 21 2.15 13.83 -2.02
N PRO A 22 1.41 14.03 -3.13
CA PRO A 22 -0.03 13.82 -3.15
C PRO A 22 -0.37 12.37 -2.74
N ASN A 23 -1.26 12.21 -1.75
CA ASN A 23 -1.59 10.91 -1.17
C ASN A 23 -2.74 10.19 -1.89
N THR A 24 -3.10 10.60 -3.09
CA THR A 24 -4.13 9.97 -3.91
C THR A 24 -3.48 9.23 -5.07
N VAL A 25 -3.74 7.93 -5.16
CA VAL A 25 -3.26 7.03 -6.21
C VAL A 25 -4.47 6.33 -6.81
N ASP A 26 -4.66 6.43 -8.13
CA ASP A 26 -5.81 5.86 -8.87
C ASP A 26 -7.18 6.24 -8.26
N GLY A 27 -7.30 7.45 -7.73
CA GLY A 27 -8.52 7.93 -7.08
C GLY A 27 -8.75 7.41 -5.66
N VAL A 28 -7.81 6.65 -5.10
CA VAL A 28 -7.84 6.12 -3.73
C VAL A 28 -6.89 6.93 -2.85
N VAL A 29 -7.37 7.33 -1.67
CA VAL A 29 -6.58 8.11 -0.70
C VAL A 29 -5.79 7.17 0.21
N PHE A 30 -4.48 7.39 0.33
CA PHE A 30 -3.61 6.68 1.26
C PHE A 30 -3.36 7.56 2.49
N GLU A 31 -3.74 7.10 3.67
CA GLU A 31 -3.68 7.90 4.89
C GLU A 31 -3.44 7.08 6.16
N ALA A 32 -3.04 7.76 7.23
CA ALA A 32 -3.02 7.20 8.59
C ALA A 32 -4.34 7.53 9.28
N GLY A 33 -5.06 6.52 9.76
CA GLY A 33 -6.46 6.65 10.14
C GLY A 33 -6.73 6.90 11.63
N ASN A 34 -5.76 6.79 12.55
CA ASN A 34 -5.97 6.88 14.00
C ASN A 34 -7.14 6.02 14.50
N TRP A 35 -7.14 4.74 14.17
CA TRP A 35 -8.12 3.77 14.63
C TRP A 35 -7.44 2.68 15.47
N GLU A 36 -8.20 2.09 16.41
CA GLU A 36 -7.68 1.01 17.23
C GLU A 36 -7.59 -0.29 16.44
N PRO A 37 -6.45 -1.02 16.48
CA PRO A 37 -6.34 -2.34 15.87
C PRO A 37 -7.40 -3.26 16.44
N HIS A 38 -8.22 -3.85 15.58
CA HIS A 38 -9.27 -4.73 16.04
C HIS A 38 -8.69 -6.06 16.55
N LEU A 39 -8.98 -6.38 17.80
CA LEU A 39 -8.71 -7.67 18.41
C LEU A 39 -10.06 -8.36 18.63
N PRO A 40 -10.43 -9.38 17.82
CA PRO A 40 -11.69 -10.07 18.02
C PRO A 40 -11.72 -10.75 19.41
N ALA A 41 -12.83 -10.63 20.09
CA ALA A 41 -13.02 -11.24 21.40
C ALA A 41 -12.82 -12.75 21.34
N GLY A 42 -11.98 -13.31 22.21
CA GLY A 42 -11.71 -14.74 22.32
C GLY A 42 -10.67 -15.29 21.33
N ALA A 43 -10.05 -14.45 20.51
CA ALA A 43 -8.95 -14.84 19.63
C ALA A 43 -7.63 -14.37 20.23
N GLU A 44 -7.09 -15.12 21.20
CA GLU A 44 -5.81 -14.78 21.81
C GLU A 44 -4.72 -14.61 20.74
N GLY A 45 -4.10 -13.44 20.73
CA GLY A 45 -2.99 -13.11 19.85
C GLY A 45 -3.33 -12.87 18.39
N LEU A 46 -4.59 -12.92 17.95
CA LEU A 46 -4.98 -12.58 16.58
C LEU A 46 -5.35 -11.09 16.47
N SER A 47 -4.69 -10.39 15.58
CA SER A 47 -5.04 -9.02 15.15
C SER A 47 -5.52 -9.02 13.69
N TRP A 48 -6.47 -8.17 13.35
CA TRP A 48 -6.85 -7.99 11.95
C TRP A 48 -5.80 -7.17 11.16
N GLY A 49 -4.75 -6.75 11.82
CA GLY A 49 -3.60 -6.06 11.21
C GLY A 49 -3.68 -4.55 11.36
N ASN A 50 -2.67 -3.90 10.80
CA ASN A 50 -2.46 -2.46 10.92
C ASN A 50 -2.90 -1.70 9.66
N HIS A 51 -3.50 -2.40 8.70
CA HIS A 51 -3.91 -1.83 7.42
C HIS A 51 -5.31 -2.30 7.04
N ARG A 52 -6.09 -1.39 6.46
CA ARG A 52 -7.40 -1.69 5.91
C ARG A 52 -7.71 -0.85 4.68
N ALA A 53 -8.54 -1.38 3.79
CA ALA A 53 -9.23 -0.61 2.77
C ALA A 53 -10.60 -0.17 3.30
N VAL A 54 -11.01 1.04 2.99
CA VAL A 54 -12.39 1.52 3.18
C VAL A 54 -13.12 1.35 1.85
N VAL A 55 -14.21 0.62 1.91
CA VAL A 55 -15.01 0.25 0.74
C VAL A 55 -16.42 0.77 0.90
N GLU A 56 -16.93 1.42 -0.14
CA GLU A 56 -18.31 1.85 -0.25
C GLU A 56 -19.07 0.94 -1.21
N VAL A 57 -20.27 0.56 -0.79
CA VAL A 57 -21.21 -0.26 -1.57
C VAL A 57 -22.53 0.48 -1.62
N GLU A 58 -23.12 0.59 -2.81
CA GLU A 58 -24.47 1.14 -2.91
C GLU A 58 -25.48 0.20 -2.26
N PRO A 59 -26.55 0.75 -1.64
CA PRO A 59 -27.63 -0.07 -1.10
C PRO A 59 -28.31 -0.87 -2.24
N MET A 60 -28.21 -2.17 -2.21
CA MET A 60 -28.67 -3.04 -3.31
C MET A 60 -29.76 -4.04 -2.88
N GLY A 61 -30.57 -3.72 -1.89
CA GLY A 61 -31.64 -4.61 -1.44
C GLY A 61 -31.14 -6.00 -1.02
N ASP A 62 -31.71 -7.05 -1.60
CA ASP A 62 -31.36 -8.44 -1.27
C ASP A 62 -30.13 -8.98 -2.04
N THR A 63 -29.20 -8.13 -2.41
CA THR A 63 -27.96 -8.55 -3.07
C THR A 63 -27.16 -9.47 -2.18
N ASN A 64 -26.86 -10.64 -2.69
CA ASN A 64 -26.19 -11.67 -1.91
C ASN A 64 -24.66 -11.69 -2.12
N ALA A 65 -24.12 -10.88 -3.01
CA ALA A 65 -22.69 -10.76 -3.27
C ALA A 65 -22.36 -9.43 -3.96
N VAL A 66 -21.24 -8.81 -3.56
CA VAL A 66 -20.66 -7.62 -4.19
C VAL A 66 -19.19 -7.84 -4.42
N LEU A 67 -18.67 -7.39 -5.57
CA LEU A 67 -17.25 -7.44 -5.92
C LEU A 67 -16.60 -6.09 -5.69
N VAL A 68 -15.42 -6.09 -5.08
CA VAL A 68 -14.60 -4.90 -4.91
C VAL A 68 -13.17 -5.19 -5.33
N THR A 69 -12.64 -4.37 -6.22
CA THR A 69 -11.20 -4.34 -6.50
C THR A 69 -10.52 -3.37 -5.54
N ILE A 70 -9.51 -3.84 -4.81
CA ILE A 70 -8.78 -3.09 -3.81
C ILE A 70 -7.35 -2.86 -4.30
N PRO A 71 -6.96 -1.62 -4.65
CA PRO A 71 -5.61 -1.30 -5.10
C PRO A 71 -4.69 -1.02 -3.90
N TRP A 72 -4.41 -2.04 -3.11
CA TRP A 72 -3.61 -1.91 -1.88
C TRP A 72 -2.12 -1.65 -2.11
N ARG A 73 -1.59 -1.94 -3.30
CA ARG A 73 -0.20 -1.64 -3.72
C ARG A 73 0.84 -2.00 -2.66
N ARG A 74 0.79 -3.25 -2.20
CA ARG A 74 1.58 -3.79 -1.09
C ARG A 74 2.83 -4.53 -1.58
N HIS A 75 3.93 -4.40 -0.87
CA HIS A 75 5.21 -5.04 -1.24
C HIS A 75 5.51 -6.32 -0.45
N ASP A 76 4.61 -6.76 0.41
CA ASP A 76 4.83 -7.96 1.22
C ASP A 76 4.82 -9.24 0.36
N PRO A 77 5.65 -10.24 0.71
CA PRO A 77 5.72 -11.48 -0.03
C PRO A 77 4.45 -12.32 0.14
N ASP A 78 4.12 -13.10 -0.88
CA ASP A 78 3.06 -14.10 -0.89
C ASP A 78 1.70 -13.54 -0.38
N PRO A 79 1.19 -12.43 -0.96
CA PRO A 79 -0.04 -11.79 -0.51
C PRO A 79 -1.25 -12.71 -0.62
N GLU A 80 -1.27 -13.64 -1.59
CA GLU A 80 -2.32 -14.62 -1.83
C GLU A 80 -2.45 -15.67 -0.69
N TRP A 81 -1.42 -15.78 0.16
CA TRP A 81 -1.42 -16.71 1.27
C TRP A 81 -1.85 -16.07 2.60
N LYS A 82 -2.23 -14.81 2.58
CA LYS A 82 -2.65 -14.07 3.77
C LYS A 82 -4.16 -13.87 3.75
N ALA A 83 -4.78 -14.08 4.89
CA ALA A 83 -6.22 -13.93 5.03
C ALA A 83 -6.68 -12.49 4.74
N ILE A 84 -7.95 -12.39 4.35
CA ILE A 84 -8.68 -11.14 4.24
C ILE A 84 -9.85 -11.19 5.20
N VAL A 85 -10.12 -10.12 5.92
CA VAL A 85 -11.24 -9.97 6.83
C VAL A 85 -12.07 -8.77 6.41
N VAL A 86 -13.35 -9.01 6.11
CA VAL A 86 -14.31 -7.94 5.81
C VAL A 86 -15.14 -7.66 7.05
N VAL A 87 -15.31 -6.39 7.36
CA VAL A 87 -16.04 -5.92 8.55
C VAL A 87 -17.05 -4.85 8.13
N ASP A 88 -18.26 -4.96 8.59
CA ASP A 88 -19.27 -3.92 8.48
C ASP A 88 -18.85 -2.73 9.36
N ALA A 89 -18.60 -1.58 8.77
CA ALA A 89 -18.07 -0.41 9.48
C ALA A 89 -19.07 0.17 10.51
N SER A 90 -20.37 -0.04 10.30
CA SER A 90 -21.42 0.51 11.19
C SER A 90 -21.58 -0.29 12.48
N SER A 91 -21.46 -1.62 12.40
CA SER A 91 -21.65 -2.54 13.51
C SER A 91 -20.35 -3.05 14.12
N GLY A 92 -19.23 -2.95 13.38
CA GLY A 92 -17.96 -3.60 13.74
C GLY A 92 -17.99 -5.13 13.59
N ALA A 93 -19.07 -5.70 13.06
CA ALA A 93 -19.23 -7.15 12.93
C ALA A 93 -18.50 -7.69 11.68
N PRO A 94 -17.82 -8.84 11.79
CA PRO A 94 -17.19 -9.46 10.63
C PRO A 94 -18.24 -10.06 9.68
N VAL A 95 -18.03 -9.85 8.38
CA VAL A 95 -18.79 -10.48 7.30
C VAL A 95 -18.19 -11.85 7.04
N ARG A 96 -18.90 -12.92 7.40
CA ARG A 96 -18.39 -14.29 7.27
C ARG A 96 -18.33 -14.77 5.83
N ASN A 97 -19.32 -14.41 5.02
CA ASN A 97 -19.36 -14.73 3.60
C ASN A 97 -18.51 -13.72 2.84
N ALA A 98 -17.21 -13.99 2.79
CA ALA A 98 -16.21 -13.23 2.05
C ALA A 98 -15.18 -14.16 1.44
N VAL A 99 -14.79 -13.93 0.19
CA VAL A 99 -13.76 -14.67 -0.53
C VAL A 99 -12.91 -13.71 -1.35
N ALA A 100 -11.62 -13.99 -1.44
CA ALA A 100 -10.76 -13.36 -2.44
C ALA A 100 -10.77 -14.21 -3.70
N LEU A 101 -11.06 -13.61 -4.84
CA LEU A 101 -11.00 -14.27 -6.16
C LEU A 101 -9.59 -14.14 -6.75
N ARG A 102 -8.94 -13.02 -6.52
CA ARG A 102 -7.59 -12.71 -6.95
C ARG A 102 -6.91 -11.90 -5.86
N VAL A 103 -5.63 -12.20 -5.59
CA VAL A 103 -4.79 -11.44 -4.66
C VAL A 103 -3.41 -11.34 -5.26
N GLU A 104 -3.00 -10.13 -5.58
CA GLU A 104 -1.69 -9.79 -6.10
C GLU A 104 -1.09 -8.63 -5.28
N ASN A 105 0.17 -8.32 -5.49
CA ASN A 105 0.83 -7.23 -4.78
C ASN A 105 0.17 -5.86 -5.09
N VAL A 106 -0.20 -5.60 -6.33
CA VAL A 106 -0.81 -4.31 -6.72
C VAL A 106 -2.25 -4.20 -6.26
N SER A 107 -3.04 -5.27 -6.46
CA SER A 107 -4.48 -5.24 -6.15
C SER A 107 -5.03 -6.63 -5.85
N GLY A 108 -6.26 -6.67 -5.37
CA GLY A 108 -7.02 -7.91 -5.22
C GLY A 108 -8.52 -7.70 -5.41
N ASP A 109 -9.19 -8.77 -5.81
CA ASP A 109 -10.63 -8.81 -6.03
C ASP A 109 -11.28 -9.59 -4.89
N VAL A 110 -12.06 -8.89 -4.09
CA VAL A 110 -12.73 -9.43 -2.91
C VAL A 110 -14.24 -9.42 -3.14
N VAL A 111 -14.87 -10.59 -2.98
CA VAL A 111 -16.32 -10.72 -3.03
C VAL A 111 -16.83 -11.00 -1.63
N PHE A 112 -17.86 -10.28 -1.23
CA PHE A 112 -18.50 -10.51 0.07
C PHE A 112 -20.01 -10.30 0.00
N GLN A 113 -20.72 -10.89 0.97
CA GLN A 113 -22.16 -10.70 1.12
C GLN A 113 -22.41 -9.45 1.95
N PRO A 114 -22.95 -8.36 1.35
CA PRO A 114 -23.19 -7.14 2.09
C PRO A 114 -24.36 -7.29 3.07
N ASN A 115 -24.31 -6.53 4.13
CA ASN A 115 -25.44 -6.35 5.04
C ASN A 115 -26.44 -5.36 4.40
N PRO A 116 -27.74 -5.66 4.29
CA PRO A 116 -28.71 -4.79 3.59
C PRO A 116 -28.76 -3.33 4.06
N ASN A 117 -28.39 -3.07 5.32
CA ASN A 117 -28.46 -1.75 5.93
C ASN A 117 -27.07 -1.07 6.06
N SER A 118 -26.05 -1.61 5.44
CA SER A 118 -24.70 -1.07 5.53
C SER A 118 -24.16 -0.72 4.16
N THR A 119 -23.50 0.43 4.06
CA THR A 119 -22.92 0.95 2.83
C THR A 119 -21.39 1.09 2.90
N VAL A 120 -20.80 0.94 4.09
CA VAL A 120 -19.36 1.09 4.29
C VAL A 120 -18.79 -0.15 4.95
N TYR A 121 -17.69 -0.65 4.38
CA TYR A 121 -16.99 -1.83 4.89
C TYR A 121 -15.51 -1.53 5.04
N HIS A 122 -14.89 -2.16 6.03
CA HIS A 122 -13.45 -2.19 6.21
C HIS A 122 -12.92 -3.56 5.78
N VAL A 123 -11.96 -3.58 4.86
CA VAL A 123 -11.31 -4.81 4.41
C VAL A 123 -9.88 -4.83 4.92
N TYR A 124 -9.63 -5.68 5.92
CA TYR A 124 -8.30 -5.91 6.49
C TYR A 124 -7.61 -7.00 5.68
N TYR A 125 -6.39 -6.78 5.24
CA TYR A 125 -5.70 -7.66 4.30
C TYR A 125 -4.33 -8.19 4.78
N MET A 126 -4.00 -7.94 6.04
CA MET A 126 -2.82 -8.52 6.71
C MET A 126 -3.12 -8.87 8.17
N PRO A 127 -4.15 -9.69 8.46
CA PRO A 127 -4.35 -10.16 9.81
C PRO A 127 -3.15 -11.00 10.23
N TRP A 128 -2.72 -10.83 11.46
CA TRP A 128 -1.56 -11.52 12.00
C TRP A 128 -1.82 -12.07 13.39
N GLN A 129 -1.07 -13.08 13.75
CA GLN A 129 -1.05 -13.67 15.09
C GLN A 129 0.36 -13.58 15.67
N SER A 130 0.45 -13.19 16.93
CA SER A 130 1.71 -13.14 17.66
C SER A 130 1.72 -14.21 18.76
N THR A 131 2.80 -14.96 18.84
CA THR A 131 3.04 -15.92 19.88
C THR A 131 4.40 -15.71 20.52
N GLY A 132 4.56 -16.09 21.80
CA GLY A 132 5.79 -15.92 22.55
C GLY A 132 5.84 -14.60 23.33
N GLY A 133 6.78 -14.51 24.26
CA GLY A 133 6.95 -13.37 25.17
C GLY A 133 8.01 -12.36 24.66
N HIS A 134 9.26 -12.47 25.17
CA HIS A 134 10.33 -11.52 24.86
C HIS A 134 10.77 -11.51 23.38
N TYR A 135 10.56 -12.61 22.67
CA TYR A 135 10.86 -12.73 21.23
C TYR A 135 9.58 -13.16 20.50
N PRO A 136 8.64 -12.24 20.23
CA PRO A 136 7.38 -12.57 19.59
C PRO A 136 7.61 -13.11 18.19
N ARG A 137 6.91 -14.19 17.84
CA ARG A 137 6.85 -14.72 16.48
C ARG A 137 5.53 -14.29 15.87
N VAL A 138 5.60 -13.55 14.76
CA VAL A 138 4.44 -13.14 13.98
C VAL A 138 4.20 -14.15 12.86
N THR A 139 2.96 -14.57 12.70
CA THR A 139 2.50 -15.42 11.60
C THR A 139 1.25 -14.83 10.97
N TYR A 140 1.10 -15.04 9.66
CA TYR A 140 -0.07 -14.59 8.90
C TYR A 140 -0.97 -15.79 8.63
N PRO A 141 -2.20 -15.83 9.15
CA PRO A 141 -3.14 -16.92 8.87
C PRO A 141 -3.57 -16.88 7.40
N ARG A 142 -3.87 -18.04 6.83
CA ARG A 142 -4.42 -18.16 5.47
C ARG A 142 -5.92 -17.88 5.41
N SER A 143 -6.61 -18.10 6.49
CA SER A 143 -8.04 -17.83 6.68
C SER A 143 -8.28 -17.41 8.12
N VAL A 144 -9.24 -16.52 8.35
CA VAL A 144 -9.76 -16.16 9.68
C VAL A 144 -11.20 -16.65 9.83
N PHE A 145 -11.99 -16.53 8.75
CA PHE A 145 -13.37 -17.00 8.69
C PHE A 145 -13.56 -17.86 7.45
N GLU A 146 -14.33 -18.93 7.60
CA GLU A 146 -14.74 -19.75 6.48
C GLU A 146 -16.15 -19.31 6.04
N PRO A 147 -16.35 -18.98 4.75
CA PRO A 147 -17.66 -18.66 4.23
C PRO A 147 -18.56 -19.91 4.19
N ASP A 148 -19.87 -19.69 4.14
CA ASP A 148 -20.80 -20.78 3.85
C ASP A 148 -20.37 -21.50 2.56
N PRO A 149 -20.20 -22.83 2.57
CA PRO A 149 -19.68 -23.57 1.42
C PRO A 149 -20.56 -23.47 0.16
N ALA A 150 -21.89 -23.36 0.33
CA ALA A 150 -22.81 -23.23 -0.82
C ALA A 150 -22.72 -21.83 -1.43
N TRP A 151 -22.68 -20.80 -0.58
CA TRP A 151 -22.46 -19.42 -1.00
C TRP A 151 -21.10 -19.28 -1.71
N GLY A 152 -20.03 -19.79 -1.12
CA GLY A 152 -18.69 -19.69 -1.69
C GLY A 152 -18.56 -20.37 -3.05
N ARG A 153 -19.21 -21.54 -3.26
CA ARG A 153 -19.28 -22.18 -4.60
C ARG A 153 -20.08 -21.33 -5.58
N SER A 154 -21.25 -20.83 -5.16
CA SER A 154 -22.08 -19.98 -6.01
C SER A 154 -21.34 -18.75 -6.51
N VAL A 155 -20.61 -18.07 -5.64
CA VAL A 155 -19.83 -16.87 -6.02
C VAL A 155 -18.70 -17.22 -7.00
N ARG A 156 -17.93 -18.27 -6.73
CA ARG A 156 -16.81 -18.67 -7.61
C ARG A 156 -17.25 -19.19 -8.98
N SER A 157 -18.52 -19.56 -9.14
CA SER A 157 -19.08 -20.01 -10.42
C SER A 157 -19.66 -18.88 -11.26
N ARG A 158 -19.78 -17.66 -10.72
CA ARG A 158 -20.29 -16.49 -11.45
C ARG A 158 -19.15 -15.82 -12.22
N ASP A 159 -19.48 -15.18 -13.33
CA ASP A 159 -18.58 -14.24 -13.96
C ASP A 159 -18.41 -13.02 -13.02
N PRO A 160 -17.20 -12.62 -12.66
CA PRO A 160 -16.96 -11.41 -11.88
C PRO A 160 -17.62 -10.15 -12.45
N ALA A 161 -17.75 -10.06 -13.78
CA ALA A 161 -18.41 -8.95 -14.47
C ALA A 161 -19.93 -8.85 -14.21
N ASP A 162 -20.57 -9.94 -13.80
CA ASP A 162 -21.99 -9.99 -13.46
C ASP A 162 -22.27 -9.61 -11.99
N LEU A 163 -21.23 -9.41 -11.19
CA LEU A 163 -21.38 -9.03 -9.79
C LEU A 163 -21.51 -7.51 -9.66
N PRO A 164 -22.43 -7.04 -8.81
CA PRO A 164 -22.48 -5.63 -8.45
C PRO A 164 -21.14 -5.17 -7.90
N GLY A 165 -20.69 -3.98 -8.31
CA GLY A 165 -19.43 -3.40 -7.88
C GLY A 165 -19.54 -2.56 -6.61
N GLY A 166 -18.52 -2.63 -5.77
CA GLY A 166 -18.24 -1.62 -4.75
C GLY A 166 -17.02 -0.80 -5.14
N ARG A 167 -16.76 0.28 -4.41
CA ARG A 167 -15.66 1.21 -4.66
C ARG A 167 -14.73 1.31 -3.46
N THR A 168 -13.44 1.14 -3.67
CA THR A 168 -12.42 1.46 -2.67
C THR A 168 -12.19 2.97 -2.65
N THR A 169 -12.28 3.60 -1.49
CA THR A 169 -12.07 5.03 -1.31
C THR A 169 -10.77 5.37 -0.61
N HIS A 170 -10.37 4.55 0.38
CA HIS A 170 -9.15 4.78 1.15
C HIS A 170 -8.40 3.47 1.39
N ILE A 171 -7.09 3.60 1.46
CA ILE A 171 -6.18 2.63 2.08
C ILE A 171 -5.63 3.28 3.35
N GLN A 172 -5.93 2.69 4.50
CA GLN A 172 -5.61 3.26 5.78
C GLN A 172 -4.62 2.39 6.57
N SER A 173 -3.65 3.04 7.20
CA SER A 173 -2.87 2.45 8.29
C SER A 173 -3.40 2.94 9.64
N VAL A 174 -3.15 2.18 10.71
CA VAL A 174 -3.54 2.55 12.09
C VAL A 174 -2.97 3.91 12.47
N ILE A 175 -1.65 4.08 12.25
CA ILE A 175 -0.91 5.30 12.54
C ILE A 175 0.13 5.53 11.45
N GLN A 176 0.71 6.72 11.40
CA GLN A 176 1.74 7.10 10.40
C GLN A 176 2.95 6.16 10.36
N PHE A 177 3.36 5.62 11.52
CA PHE A 177 4.49 4.68 11.58
C PHE A 177 4.27 3.40 10.77
N HIS A 178 3.01 2.97 10.62
CA HIS A 178 2.64 1.79 9.83
C HIS A 178 2.27 2.13 8.38
N SER A 179 2.26 3.41 8.00
CA SER A 179 1.89 3.80 6.65
C SER A 179 2.90 3.32 5.62
N PHE A 180 2.41 2.70 4.58
CA PHE A 180 3.22 2.39 3.40
C PHE A 180 3.45 3.61 2.51
N PHE A 181 2.61 4.65 2.65
CA PHE A 181 2.73 5.86 1.86
C PHE A 181 3.83 6.78 2.41
N PRO A 182 4.64 7.40 1.54
CA PRO A 182 4.65 7.27 0.08
C PRO A 182 5.61 6.21 -0.45
N MET A 183 6.60 5.76 0.35
CA MET A 183 7.78 5.04 -0.13
C MET A 183 7.57 3.53 -0.32
N GLU A 184 6.51 2.98 0.26
CA GLU A 184 6.23 1.55 0.23
C GLU A 184 4.90 1.21 -0.48
N VAL A 185 4.27 2.21 -1.14
CA VAL A 185 3.19 2.02 -2.11
C VAL A 185 3.81 1.73 -3.46
N ILE A 186 3.69 0.49 -3.94
CA ILE A 186 4.43 0.02 -5.12
C ILE A 186 3.83 0.51 -6.44
N ALA A 187 4.69 0.73 -7.42
CA ALA A 187 4.30 0.78 -8.82
C ALA A 187 3.92 -0.62 -9.32
N SER A 188 3.01 -0.70 -10.29
CA SER A 188 2.74 -1.94 -11.02
C SER A 188 3.90 -2.29 -11.97
N ASP A 189 3.90 -3.51 -12.50
CA ASP A 189 4.90 -3.93 -13.49
C ASP A 189 4.83 -3.06 -14.76
N GLY A 190 3.62 -2.72 -15.21
CA GLY A 190 3.41 -1.83 -16.36
C GLY A 190 3.94 -0.43 -16.10
N GLU A 191 3.62 0.17 -14.96
CA GLU A 191 4.13 1.49 -14.57
C GLU A 191 5.66 1.49 -14.41
N THR A 192 6.21 0.40 -13.87
CA THR A 192 7.67 0.23 -13.74
C THR A 192 8.33 0.13 -15.11
N ALA A 193 7.75 -0.63 -16.04
CA ALA A 193 8.25 -0.75 -17.39
C ALA A 193 8.18 0.60 -18.14
N ASP A 194 7.08 1.32 -18.01
CA ASP A 194 6.91 2.67 -18.60
C ASP A 194 7.91 3.67 -18.01
N PHE A 195 8.15 3.59 -16.70
CA PHE A 195 9.15 4.42 -16.03
C PHE A 195 10.56 4.16 -16.58
N LEU A 196 10.96 2.89 -16.68
CA LEU A 196 12.28 2.49 -17.17
C LEU A 196 12.46 2.72 -18.67
N SER A 197 11.38 2.68 -19.47
CA SER A 197 11.43 2.97 -20.90
C SER A 197 11.84 4.40 -21.22
N ARG A 198 11.66 5.32 -20.27
CA ARG A 198 12.08 6.73 -20.40
C ARG A 198 13.59 6.93 -20.14
N ALA A 199 14.25 5.92 -19.60
CA ALA A 199 15.69 5.96 -19.33
C ALA A 199 16.50 5.57 -20.56
N THR A 200 17.58 6.31 -20.85
CA THR A 200 18.38 6.17 -22.08
C THR A 200 19.10 4.82 -22.17
N ASP A 201 19.54 4.26 -21.04
CA ASP A 201 20.39 3.07 -21.00
C ASP A 201 19.69 1.85 -20.35
N GLY A 202 18.37 1.88 -20.20
CA GLY A 202 17.58 0.81 -19.59
C GLY A 202 17.75 0.70 -18.07
N TRP A 203 18.24 1.75 -17.42
CA TRP A 203 18.30 1.91 -15.97
C TRP A 203 18.04 3.38 -15.60
N ALA A 204 17.52 3.63 -14.42
CA ALA A 204 17.20 4.97 -13.96
C ALA A 204 18.01 5.33 -12.70
N LEU A 205 18.43 6.59 -12.63
CA LEU A 205 19.02 7.18 -11.44
C LEU A 205 17.98 8.08 -10.78
N ILE A 206 17.77 7.90 -9.49
CA ILE A 206 16.77 8.65 -8.72
C ILE A 206 17.46 9.29 -7.53
N ALA A 207 17.30 10.61 -7.40
CA ALA A 207 17.70 11.32 -6.21
C ALA A 207 16.48 11.54 -5.31
N GLU A 208 16.56 11.13 -4.04
CA GLU A 208 15.45 11.18 -3.09
C GLU A 208 15.80 11.91 -1.81
N HIS A 209 14.82 12.62 -1.25
CA HIS A 209 14.99 13.37 -0.01
C HIS A 209 15.16 12.44 1.19
N ARG A 210 15.93 12.87 2.18
CA ARG A 210 16.18 12.10 3.42
C ARG A 210 14.91 11.74 4.19
N ASP A 211 13.86 12.56 4.10
CA ASP A 211 12.58 12.31 4.76
C ASP A 211 11.76 11.19 4.11
N TYR A 212 12.16 10.75 2.92
CA TYR A 212 11.54 9.66 2.16
C TYR A 212 12.51 8.49 2.01
N PRO A 213 12.73 7.70 3.08
CA PRO A 213 13.73 6.63 3.06
C PRO A 213 13.35 5.52 2.09
N VAL A 214 14.31 5.13 1.25
CA VAL A 214 14.14 4.02 0.30
C VAL A 214 14.33 2.70 1.05
N ARG A 215 13.28 1.87 1.09
CA ARG A 215 13.24 0.63 1.88
C ARG A 215 13.07 -0.62 1.03
N MET A 216 12.46 -0.49 -0.16
CA MET A 216 12.16 -1.62 -1.03
C MET A 216 13.34 -1.95 -1.94
N ARG A 217 13.57 -3.27 -2.16
CA ARG A 217 14.62 -3.77 -3.07
C ARG A 217 14.08 -4.17 -4.45
N TRP A 218 12.83 -4.65 -4.49
CA TRP A 218 12.28 -5.32 -5.67
C TRP A 218 11.19 -4.52 -6.36
N TYR A 219 10.71 -3.48 -5.71
CA TYR A 219 9.68 -2.60 -6.22
C TYR A 219 10.16 -1.16 -6.17
N ILE A 220 9.65 -0.35 -7.10
CA ILE A 220 9.81 1.10 -7.02
C ILE A 220 8.57 1.73 -6.39
N PRO A 221 8.72 2.82 -5.62
CA PRO A 221 7.59 3.58 -5.13
C PRO A 221 6.76 4.15 -6.28
N HIS A 222 5.43 4.03 -6.20
CA HIS A 222 4.52 4.55 -7.22
C HIS A 222 4.76 6.06 -7.51
N HIS A 223 5.05 6.86 -6.48
CA HIS A 223 5.26 8.30 -6.68
C HIS A 223 6.46 8.64 -7.58
N TRP A 224 7.41 7.72 -7.78
CA TRP A 224 8.51 7.93 -8.73
C TRP A 224 8.06 7.84 -10.18
N VAL A 225 7.01 7.09 -10.47
CA VAL A 225 6.49 6.89 -11.83
C VAL A 225 6.05 8.21 -12.46
N ALA A 226 5.48 9.10 -11.68
CA ALA A 226 5.02 10.41 -12.13
C ALA A 226 6.14 11.47 -12.25
N ARG A 227 7.37 11.16 -11.78
CA ARG A 227 8.48 12.12 -11.83
C ARG A 227 9.03 12.24 -13.24
N THR A 228 9.19 13.47 -13.70
CA THR A 228 9.79 13.78 -15.01
C THR A 228 11.30 13.94 -14.93
N GLU A 229 11.83 14.45 -13.80
CA GLU A 229 13.26 14.60 -13.54
C GLU A 229 13.61 13.68 -12.36
N THR A 230 14.50 12.72 -12.59
CA THR A 230 14.93 11.74 -11.56
C THR A 230 16.39 11.91 -11.17
N ASP A 231 17.21 12.45 -12.04
CA ASP A 231 18.66 12.59 -11.90
C ASP A 231 19.09 13.94 -11.31
N THR A 232 18.15 14.83 -11.06
CA THR A 232 18.39 16.15 -10.48
C THR A 232 17.82 16.24 -9.08
N PHE A 233 18.64 16.60 -8.12
CA PHE A 233 18.24 16.86 -6.74
C PHE A 233 18.34 18.33 -6.40
N ARG A 234 17.23 18.92 -5.95
CA ARG A 234 17.17 20.30 -5.45
C ARG A 234 16.58 20.29 -4.04
N SER A 235 17.30 20.86 -3.10
CA SER A 235 16.85 21.03 -1.73
C SER A 235 17.43 22.29 -1.13
N ARG A 236 17.02 22.61 0.08
CA ARG A 236 17.58 23.70 0.88
C ARG A 236 18.21 23.13 2.13
N ALA A 237 19.31 23.71 2.58
CA ALA A 237 19.99 23.39 3.80
C ALA A 237 20.19 24.65 4.63
N LEU A 238 20.23 24.50 5.95
CA LEU A 238 20.63 25.58 6.84
C LEU A 238 22.14 25.86 6.66
N ARG A 239 22.55 27.07 7.01
CA ARG A 239 23.98 27.37 7.04
C ARG A 239 24.67 26.45 8.03
N ASP A 240 25.80 25.88 7.64
CA ASP A 240 26.59 24.92 8.42
C ASP A 240 25.88 23.57 8.69
N GLU A 241 24.76 23.25 7.99
CA GLU A 241 24.09 21.96 8.07
C GLU A 241 24.82 20.92 7.20
N SER A 242 25.05 19.73 7.77
CA SER A 242 25.39 18.54 6.98
C SER A 242 24.14 17.96 6.37
N PHE A 243 23.88 18.25 5.10
CA PHE A 243 22.68 17.78 4.40
C PHE A 243 22.94 16.42 3.74
N THR A 244 22.03 15.47 3.94
CA THR A 244 22.07 14.15 3.31
C THR A 244 20.88 13.94 2.39
N PHE A 245 21.10 13.23 1.30
CA PHE A 245 20.07 12.75 0.39
C PHE A 245 20.41 11.34 -0.08
N GLN A 246 19.48 10.68 -0.75
CA GLN A 246 19.66 9.32 -1.24
C GLN A 246 19.80 9.32 -2.75
N VAL A 247 20.68 8.48 -3.26
CA VAL A 247 20.81 8.22 -4.70
C VAL A 247 20.54 6.73 -4.93
N VAL A 248 19.59 6.45 -5.80
CA VAL A 248 19.12 5.09 -6.09
C VAL A 248 19.31 4.80 -7.56
N ALA A 249 20.00 3.70 -7.87
CA ALA A 249 20.08 3.16 -9.22
C ALA A 249 19.05 2.03 -9.34
N VAL A 250 18.09 2.20 -10.26
CA VAL A 250 17.07 1.20 -10.56
C VAL A 250 17.48 0.48 -11.84
N ALA A 251 17.78 -0.82 -11.72
CA ALA A 251 18.07 -1.67 -12.87
C ALA A 251 16.78 -2.03 -13.60
N GLY A 252 16.82 -2.01 -14.94
CA GLY A 252 15.78 -2.59 -15.78
C GLY A 252 15.97 -4.10 -15.96
N GLU A 253 15.90 -4.56 -17.20
CA GLU A 253 16.03 -5.99 -17.53
C GLU A 253 17.42 -6.57 -17.25
N ARG A 254 18.46 -5.72 -17.20
CA ARG A 254 19.85 -6.15 -17.02
C ARG A 254 20.36 -5.72 -15.64
N PRO A 255 21.07 -6.61 -14.94
CA PRO A 255 21.70 -6.24 -13.67
C PRO A 255 22.78 -5.18 -13.91
N LEU A 256 22.87 -4.21 -12.99
CA LEU A 256 23.95 -3.24 -12.96
C LEU A 256 25.14 -3.86 -12.23
N ASN A 257 26.30 -3.89 -12.91
CA ASN A 257 27.55 -4.37 -12.33
C ASN A 257 28.51 -3.18 -12.15
N ASP A 258 29.35 -3.27 -11.12
CA ASP A 258 30.43 -2.29 -10.86
C ASP A 258 29.95 -0.83 -10.75
N VAL A 259 28.78 -0.63 -10.14
CA VAL A 259 28.25 0.72 -9.91
C VAL A 259 29.20 1.51 -9.01
N ARG A 260 29.65 2.65 -9.49
CA ARG A 260 30.54 3.57 -8.74
C ARG A 260 29.93 4.96 -8.69
N VAL A 261 30.16 5.66 -7.59
CA VAL A 261 29.78 7.06 -7.43
C VAL A 261 31.06 7.86 -7.40
N GLU A 262 31.19 8.81 -8.31
CA GLU A 262 32.30 9.75 -8.37
C GLU A 262 31.78 11.16 -8.16
N PHE A 263 32.49 11.92 -7.33
CA PHE A 263 32.18 13.34 -7.08
C PHE A 263 33.22 14.19 -7.83
N ALA A 264 32.74 15.09 -8.67
CA ALA A 264 33.56 16.02 -9.45
C ALA A 264 33.67 17.39 -8.74
#